data_6b7972b3ddd5701e3f4c098fc7475e90
#
_entry.id   6b7972b3ddd5701e3f4c098fc7475e90
#
_cell.length_a   1.000
_cell.length_b   1.000
_cell.length_c   1.000
_cell.angle_alpha   90.00
_cell.angle_beta   90.00
_cell.angle_gamma   90.00
#
_symmetry.space_group_name_H-M   'P 1'
#
loop_
_entity.id
_entity.type
_entity.pdbx_description
1 polymer ?
#
loop_
_entity_poly.entity_id
_entity_poly.type
_entity_poly.pdbx_seq_one_letter_code
_entity_poly.pdbx_strand_id
1 'polypeptide(L)'
;PLSLIVNALGSVICISVPYFTGRASGGDAARKLLNKYKRLGEVYEDNRDNLFLVSLVLRVTNLSNDILGLFFGALGMNFWQYLASSFIGILPTMVLYTVLGNDLDPTSTPVMICLGVDLACIAAAWIVLRLRKKRKGKQNEEKAL
;
A
#
# COMPACT_ATOMS: atom_id res chain seq x y z
N PRO A 1 -18.35 17.15 6.55
CA PRO A 1 -17.13 17.52 5.81
C PRO A 1 -15.95 17.75 6.74
N LEU A 2 -16.16 18.27 7.94
CA LEU A 2 -15.11 18.55 8.92
C LEU A 2 -14.42 17.25 9.39
N SER A 3 -15.17 16.18 9.60
CA SER A 3 -14.67 14.85 10.01
C SER A 3 -13.70 14.25 8.99
N LEU A 4 -13.96 14.43 7.70
CA LEU A 4 -13.06 13.99 6.63
C LEU A 4 -11.71 14.71 6.68
N ILE A 5 -11.70 16.01 6.91
CA ILE A 5 -10.47 16.79 7.02
C ILE A 5 -9.65 16.37 8.24
N VAL A 6 -10.30 16.21 9.38
CA VAL A 6 -9.64 15.78 10.62
C VAL A 6 -9.08 14.36 10.47
N ASN A 7 -9.84 13.44 9.87
CA ASN A 7 -9.38 12.09 9.58
C ASN A 7 -8.21 12.07 8.59
N ALA A 8 -8.25 12.91 7.55
CA ALA A 8 -7.16 13.02 6.59
C ALA A 8 -5.87 13.54 7.27
N LEU A 9 -5.96 14.59 8.07
CA LEU A 9 -4.83 15.12 8.83
C LEU A 9 -4.27 14.09 9.82
N GLY A 10 -5.14 13.43 10.57
CA GLY A 10 -4.75 12.35 11.48
C GLY A 10 -4.04 11.21 10.76
N SER A 11 -4.55 10.80 9.59
CA SER A 11 -3.94 9.77 8.76
C SER A 11 -2.55 10.16 8.25
N VAL A 12 -2.35 11.43 7.85
CA VAL A 12 -1.03 11.93 7.44
C VAL A 12 -0.03 11.80 8.59
N ILE A 13 -0.41 12.20 9.78
CA ILE A 13 0.46 12.11 10.98
C ILE A 13 0.78 10.64 11.27
N CYS A 14 -0.25 9.77 11.34
CA CYS A 14 -0.07 8.35 11.61
C CYS A 14 0.83 7.64 10.59
N ILE A 15 0.75 8.02 9.33
CA ILE A 15 1.58 7.45 8.24
C ILE A 15 3.00 8.01 8.29
N SER A 16 3.17 9.26 8.67
CA SER A 16 4.48 9.94 8.69
C SER A 16 5.38 9.42 9.80
N VAL A 17 4.84 9.16 10.98
CA VAL A 17 5.64 8.70 12.15
C VAL A 17 6.43 7.42 11.86
N PRO A 18 5.81 6.31 11.40
CA PRO A 18 6.56 5.09 11.10
C PRO A 18 7.53 5.27 9.92
N TYR A 19 7.19 6.11 8.95
CA TYR A 19 8.08 6.42 7.83
C TYR A 19 9.37 7.11 8.30
N PHE A 20 9.27 8.17 9.10
CA PHE A 20 10.45 8.87 9.62
C PHE A 20 11.26 8.00 10.59
N THR A 21 10.59 7.18 11.39
CA THR A 21 11.26 6.19 12.26
C THR A 21 12.05 5.19 11.43
N GLY A 22 11.46 4.67 10.34
CA GLY A 22 12.14 3.79 9.40
C GLY A 22 13.34 4.45 8.73
N ARG A 23 13.19 5.71 8.32
CA ARG A 23 14.26 6.49 7.70
C ARG A 23 15.44 6.74 8.65
N ALA A 24 15.14 6.99 9.93
CA ALA A 24 16.18 7.15 10.97
C ALA A 24 16.88 5.82 11.32
N SER A 25 16.17 4.70 11.22
CA SER A 25 16.72 3.36 11.51
C SER A 25 17.58 2.78 10.38
N GLY A 26 17.50 3.33 9.17
CA GLY A 26 18.33 2.95 8.02
C GLY A 26 18.06 1.54 7.47
N GLY A 27 18.96 1.07 6.60
CA GLY A 27 18.81 -0.19 5.86
C GLY A 27 18.74 -1.46 6.71
N ASP A 28 19.22 -1.43 7.95
CA ASP A 28 19.14 -2.59 8.86
C ASP A 28 17.72 -2.92 9.27
N ALA A 29 16.86 -1.89 9.43
CA ALA A 29 15.44 -2.09 9.69
C ALA A 29 14.74 -2.75 8.49
N ALA A 30 15.06 -2.32 7.26
CA ALA A 30 14.53 -2.94 6.05
C ALA A 30 14.93 -4.41 5.94
N ARG A 31 16.20 -4.75 6.20
CA ARG A 31 16.68 -6.15 6.19
C ARG A 31 15.99 -7.02 7.22
N LYS A 32 15.79 -6.52 8.44
CA LYS A 32 15.07 -7.24 9.50
C LYS A 32 13.63 -7.51 9.09
N LEU A 33 12.97 -6.54 8.46
CA LEU A 33 11.60 -6.68 7.98
C LEU A 33 11.48 -7.66 6.81
N LEU A 34 12.41 -7.64 5.86
CA LEU A 34 12.47 -8.60 4.75
C LEU A 34 12.63 -10.04 5.26
N ASN A 35 13.49 -10.25 6.26
CA ASN A 35 13.69 -11.56 6.85
C ASN A 35 12.48 -12.05 7.66
N LYS A 36 11.76 -11.13 8.30
CA LYS A 36 10.58 -11.46 9.11
C LYS A 36 9.32 -11.72 8.26
N TYR A 37 9.15 -10.98 7.17
CA TYR A 37 7.97 -11.03 6.31
C TYR A 37 8.31 -11.51 4.91
N LYS A 38 8.22 -12.81 4.64
CA LYS A 38 8.54 -13.42 3.33
C LYS A 38 7.79 -12.78 2.16
N ARG A 39 6.49 -12.47 2.34
CA ARG A 39 5.67 -11.82 1.30
C ARG A 39 6.19 -10.44 0.92
N LEU A 40 6.70 -9.69 1.89
CA LEU A 40 7.30 -8.38 1.67
C LEU A 40 8.58 -8.52 0.83
N GLY A 41 9.40 -9.53 1.13
CA GLY A 41 10.61 -9.85 0.36
C GLY A 41 10.31 -10.21 -1.09
N GLU A 42 9.38 -11.13 -1.32
CA GLU A 42 9.00 -11.58 -2.66
C GLU A 42 8.50 -10.43 -3.54
N VAL A 43 7.59 -9.59 -3.02
CA VAL A 43 7.05 -8.45 -3.76
C VAL A 43 8.11 -7.38 -4.01
N TYR A 44 9.01 -7.17 -3.06
CA TYR A 44 10.10 -6.20 -3.18
C TYR A 44 11.12 -6.64 -4.25
N GLU A 45 11.60 -7.89 -4.20
CA GLU A 45 12.53 -8.44 -5.16
C GLU A 45 11.97 -8.42 -6.59
N ASP A 46 10.69 -8.78 -6.75
CA ASP A 46 10.03 -8.80 -8.06
C ASP A 46 9.86 -7.40 -8.67
N ASN A 47 9.77 -6.35 -7.86
CA ASN A 47 9.43 -4.99 -8.31
C ASN A 47 10.38 -3.91 -7.78
N ARG A 48 11.63 -4.24 -7.49
CA ARG A 48 12.64 -3.38 -6.88
C ARG A 48 12.81 -2.02 -7.59
N ASP A 49 12.62 -2.01 -8.91
CA ASP A 49 12.76 -0.80 -9.73
C ASP A 49 11.61 0.20 -9.55
N ASN A 50 10.52 -0.18 -8.90
CA ASN A 50 9.31 0.62 -8.79
C ASN A 50 8.69 0.56 -7.38
N LEU A 51 9.34 1.25 -6.43
CA LEU A 51 8.94 1.29 -5.02
C LEU A 51 7.49 1.75 -4.83
N PHE A 52 6.97 2.61 -5.71
CA PHE A 52 5.59 3.05 -5.68
C PHE A 52 4.62 1.88 -5.89
N LEU A 53 4.90 1.01 -6.87
CA LEU A 53 4.10 -0.18 -7.12
C LEU A 53 4.21 -1.21 -5.99
N VAL A 54 5.42 -1.41 -5.47
CA VAL A 54 5.64 -2.27 -4.31
C VAL A 54 4.78 -1.79 -3.13
N SER A 55 4.72 -0.48 -2.90
CA SER A 55 3.91 0.13 -1.86
C SER A 55 2.41 -0.15 -2.05
N LEU A 56 1.88 0.05 -3.26
CA LEU A 56 0.47 -0.23 -3.57
C LEU A 56 0.13 -1.71 -3.37
N VAL A 57 0.98 -2.59 -3.88
CA VAL A 57 0.77 -4.04 -3.79
C VAL A 57 0.80 -4.54 -2.36
N LEU A 58 1.78 -4.09 -1.58
CA LEU A 58 1.90 -4.50 -0.18
C LEU A 58 0.73 -4.02 0.68
N ARG A 59 0.08 -2.92 0.32
CA ARG A 59 -1.16 -2.48 0.97
C ARG A 59 -2.32 -3.43 0.74
N VAL A 60 -2.41 -4.00 -0.45
CA VAL A 60 -3.42 -5.02 -0.78
C VAL A 60 -3.17 -6.34 -0.02
N THR A 61 -1.94 -6.64 0.35
CA THR A 61 -1.61 -7.85 1.13
C THR A 61 -1.95 -7.77 2.61
N ASN A 62 -2.65 -6.70 3.03
CA ASN A 62 -3.12 -6.50 4.40
C ASN A 62 -1.99 -6.45 5.47
N LEU A 63 -0.81 -6.01 5.05
CA LEU A 63 0.28 -5.72 5.98
C LEU A 63 0.00 -4.42 6.73
N SER A 64 0.36 -4.38 8.00
CA SER A 64 0.19 -3.18 8.83
C SER A 64 0.85 -1.95 8.20
N ASN A 65 0.14 -0.83 8.17
CA ASN A 65 0.65 0.45 7.66
C ASN A 65 1.94 0.89 8.34
N ASP A 66 2.11 0.56 9.62
CA ASP A 66 3.30 0.89 10.40
C ASP A 66 4.53 0.13 9.90
N ILE A 67 4.36 -1.16 9.56
CA ILE A 67 5.41 -2.00 9.00
C ILE A 67 5.81 -1.47 7.62
N LEU A 68 4.83 -1.09 6.80
CA LEU A 68 5.08 -0.50 5.49
C LEU A 68 5.80 0.84 5.60
N GLY A 69 5.38 1.69 6.54
CA GLY A 69 6.04 2.96 6.82
C GLY A 69 7.50 2.78 7.20
N LEU A 70 7.77 1.92 8.17
CA LEU A 70 9.14 1.56 8.59
C LEU A 70 9.98 1.03 7.42
N PHE A 71 9.42 0.15 6.60
CA PHE A 71 10.12 -0.46 5.48
C PHE A 71 10.46 0.55 4.39
N PHE A 72 9.50 1.34 3.92
CA PHE A 72 9.72 2.33 2.86
C PHE A 72 10.56 3.51 3.34
N GLY A 73 10.43 3.89 4.61
CA GLY A 73 11.31 4.85 5.25
C GLY A 73 12.76 4.37 5.25
N ALA A 74 13.01 3.14 5.68
CA ALA A 74 14.34 2.53 5.72
C ALA A 74 14.96 2.33 4.33
N LEU A 75 14.15 2.10 3.29
CA LEU A 75 14.60 2.05 1.89
C LEU A 75 14.91 3.43 1.30
N GLY A 76 14.58 4.53 1.99
CA GLY A 76 14.79 5.88 1.50
C GLY A 76 13.86 6.29 0.36
N MET A 77 12.68 5.66 0.25
CA MET A 77 11.67 6.06 -0.72
C MET A 77 11.30 7.53 -0.56
N ASN A 78 10.98 8.23 -1.64
CA ASN A 78 10.53 9.62 -1.58
C ASN A 78 9.25 9.75 -0.75
N PHE A 79 9.25 10.63 0.25
CA PHE A 79 8.11 10.83 1.16
C PHE A 79 6.80 11.11 0.41
N TRP A 80 6.84 11.94 -0.62
CA TRP A 80 5.67 12.27 -1.43
C TRP A 80 5.10 11.08 -2.19
N GLN A 81 5.96 10.22 -2.73
CA GLN A 81 5.53 8.98 -3.39
C GLN A 81 4.92 8.00 -2.40
N TYR A 82 5.52 7.87 -1.22
CA TYR A 82 5.00 7.06 -0.14
C TYR A 82 3.64 7.59 0.35
N LEU A 83 3.52 8.91 0.53
CA LEU A 83 2.29 9.57 0.95
C LEU A 83 1.18 9.36 -0.10
N ALA A 84 1.47 9.60 -1.38
CA ALA A 84 0.50 9.42 -2.47
C ALA A 84 0.00 7.98 -2.56
N SER A 85 0.89 6.99 -2.50
CA SER A 85 0.52 5.57 -2.50
C SER A 85 -0.32 5.21 -1.26
N SER A 86 -0.02 5.84 -0.12
CA SER A 86 -0.76 5.66 1.12
C SER A 86 -2.18 6.20 1.02
N PHE A 87 -2.33 7.41 0.50
CA PHE A 87 -3.63 8.01 0.30
C PHE A 87 -4.49 7.21 -0.68
N ILE A 88 -3.94 6.79 -1.82
CA ILE A 88 -4.65 5.96 -2.80
C ILE A 88 -5.13 4.65 -2.16
N GLY A 89 -4.31 4.04 -1.30
CA GLY A 89 -4.68 2.78 -0.62
C GLY A 89 -5.67 2.95 0.53
N ILE A 90 -5.71 4.11 1.18
CA ILE A 90 -6.57 4.36 2.36
C ILE A 90 -7.87 5.08 1.99
N LEU A 91 -7.88 5.82 0.88
CA LEU A 91 -9.05 6.61 0.43
C LEU A 91 -10.35 5.80 0.40
N PRO A 92 -10.42 4.60 -0.24
CA PRO A 92 -11.65 3.83 -0.29
C PRO A 92 -12.15 3.47 1.12
N THR A 93 -11.26 2.99 1.96
CA THR A 93 -11.56 2.60 3.34
C THR A 93 -11.98 3.81 4.19
N MET A 94 -11.36 4.96 3.98
CA MET A 94 -11.69 6.19 4.70
C MET A 94 -13.06 6.73 4.33
N VAL A 95 -13.42 6.67 3.05
CA VAL A 95 -14.77 7.02 2.57
C VAL A 95 -15.80 6.05 3.15
N LEU A 96 -15.49 4.76 3.15
CA LEU A 96 -16.35 3.73 3.74
C LEU A 96 -16.65 4.01 5.22
N TYR A 97 -15.62 4.26 6.04
CA TYR A 97 -15.81 4.57 7.46
C TYR A 97 -16.57 5.88 7.69
N THR A 98 -16.39 6.88 6.83
CA THR A 98 -17.11 8.16 6.95
C THR A 98 -18.59 8.00 6.62
N VAL A 99 -18.92 7.14 5.66
CA VAL A 99 -20.31 6.85 5.27
C VAL A 99 -20.98 5.94 6.31
N LEU A 100 -20.30 4.89 6.77
CA LEU A 100 -20.80 3.98 7.82
C LEU A 100 -20.94 4.70 9.17
N GLY A 101 -20.10 5.68 9.47
CA GLY A 101 -20.18 6.45 10.71
C GLY A 101 -21.43 7.36 10.80
N ASN A 102 -22.07 7.66 9.65
CA ASN A 102 -23.30 8.44 9.60
C ASN A 102 -24.57 7.58 9.61
N ASP A 103 -24.52 6.40 8.98
CA ASP A 103 -25.64 5.45 8.91
C ASP A 103 -25.09 4.03 9.10
N LEU A 104 -25.42 3.40 10.22
CA LEU A 104 -24.99 2.04 10.58
C LEU A 104 -25.68 0.92 9.76
N ASP A 105 -26.33 1.25 8.65
CA ASP A 105 -26.96 0.28 7.76
C ASP A 105 -25.95 -0.29 6.75
N PRO A 106 -25.46 -1.53 6.94
CA PRO A 106 -24.51 -2.16 6.02
C PRO A 106 -25.11 -2.43 4.63
N THR A 107 -26.43 -2.30 4.48
CA THR A 107 -27.16 -2.47 3.20
C THR A 107 -27.36 -1.16 2.44
N SER A 108 -26.89 -0.03 2.98
CA SER A 108 -27.04 1.25 2.30
C SER A 108 -26.26 1.27 0.97
N THR A 109 -26.86 1.83 -0.07
CA THR A 109 -26.28 1.94 -1.41
C THR A 109 -24.85 2.49 -1.44
N PRO A 110 -24.48 3.53 -0.68
CA PRO A 110 -23.12 4.06 -0.66
C PRO A 110 -22.09 3.07 -0.09
N VAL A 111 -22.47 2.24 0.88
CA VAL A 111 -21.59 1.19 1.44
C VAL A 111 -21.29 0.11 0.39
N MET A 112 -22.30 -0.31 -0.35
CA MET A 112 -22.15 -1.29 -1.43
C MET A 112 -21.25 -0.76 -2.55
N ILE A 113 -21.36 0.53 -2.90
CA ILE A 113 -20.49 1.17 -3.89
C ILE A 113 -19.04 1.22 -3.40
N CYS A 114 -18.78 1.62 -2.16
CA CYS A 114 -17.44 1.66 -1.59
C CYS A 114 -16.78 0.27 -1.52
N LEU A 115 -17.52 -0.75 -1.09
CA LEU A 115 -17.05 -2.14 -1.10
C LEU A 115 -16.73 -2.62 -2.52
N GLY A 116 -17.55 -2.23 -3.50
CA GLY A 116 -17.31 -2.53 -4.92
C GLY A 116 -16.02 -1.87 -5.44
N VAL A 117 -15.77 -0.62 -5.04
CA VAL A 117 -14.55 0.11 -5.40
C VAL A 117 -13.32 -0.53 -4.76
N ASP A 118 -13.39 -0.91 -3.48
CA ASP A 118 -12.29 -1.60 -2.80
C ASP A 118 -11.95 -2.93 -3.48
N LEU A 119 -12.95 -3.75 -3.79
CA LEU A 119 -12.77 -4.99 -4.53
C LEU A 119 -12.19 -4.77 -5.93
N ALA A 120 -12.64 -3.73 -6.63
CA ALA A 120 -12.11 -3.37 -7.94
C ALA A 120 -10.64 -2.92 -7.86
N CYS A 121 -10.26 -2.15 -6.85
CA CYS A 121 -8.87 -1.75 -6.60
C CYS A 121 -7.98 -2.96 -6.29
N ILE A 122 -8.46 -3.89 -5.47
CA ILE A 122 -7.76 -5.15 -5.16
C ILE A 122 -7.58 -5.99 -6.42
N ALA A 123 -8.63 -6.15 -7.22
CA ALA A 123 -8.58 -6.90 -8.47
C ALA A 123 -7.63 -6.25 -9.49
N ALA A 124 -7.65 -4.93 -9.64
CA ALA A 124 -6.76 -4.18 -10.51
C ALA A 124 -5.28 -4.35 -10.10
N ALA A 125 -4.98 -4.23 -8.81
CA ALA A 125 -3.64 -4.47 -8.28
C ALA A 125 -3.17 -5.90 -8.56
N TRP A 126 -4.05 -6.89 -8.36
CA TRP A 126 -3.75 -8.30 -8.63
C TRP A 126 -3.50 -8.58 -10.12
N ILE A 127 -4.32 -7.99 -11.02
CA ILE A 127 -4.15 -8.10 -12.47
C ILE A 127 -2.82 -7.48 -12.91
N VAL A 128 -2.48 -6.29 -12.41
CA VAL A 128 -1.22 -5.61 -12.73
C VAL A 128 -0.02 -6.47 -12.32
N LEU A 129 -0.06 -7.09 -11.15
CA LEU A 129 0.98 -8.02 -10.69
C LEU A 129 1.10 -9.23 -11.61
N ARG A 130 -0.02 -9.84 -11.97
CA ARG A 130 -0.05 -11.04 -12.81
C ARG A 130 0.48 -10.75 -14.22
N LEU A 131 0.14 -9.60 -14.78
CA LEU A 131 0.62 -9.16 -16.09
C LEU A 131 2.13 -8.87 -16.09
N ARG A 132 2.65 -8.28 -15.01
CA ARG A 132 4.09 -8.01 -14.88
C ARG A 132 4.90 -9.29 -14.68
N LYS A 133 4.40 -10.24 -13.88
CA LYS A 133 5.03 -11.55 -13.73
C LYS A 133 5.15 -12.29 -15.07
N LYS A 134 4.11 -12.21 -15.93
CA LYS A 134 4.16 -12.77 -17.29
C LYS A 134 5.17 -12.06 -18.20
N ARG A 135 5.32 -10.73 -18.09
CA ARG A 135 6.29 -9.97 -18.90
C ARG A 135 7.74 -10.28 -18.49
N LYS A 136 8.03 -10.40 -17.20
CA LYS A 136 9.38 -10.77 -16.71
C LYS A 136 9.75 -12.21 -17.09
N GLY A 137 8.81 -13.14 -17.08
CA GLY A 137 9.03 -14.52 -17.56
C GLY A 137 9.48 -14.56 -19.02
N LYS A 138 8.81 -13.81 -19.90
CA LYS A 138 9.19 -13.73 -21.33
C LYS A 138 10.57 -13.07 -21.56
N GLN A 139 10.92 -12.03 -20.81
CA GLN A 139 12.23 -11.38 -20.94
C GLN A 139 13.39 -12.25 -20.46
N ASN A 140 13.15 -13.14 -19.49
CA ASN A 140 14.18 -14.05 -19.02
C ASN A 140 14.40 -15.23 -19.99
N GLU A 141 13.35 -15.68 -20.69
CA GLU A 141 13.48 -16.68 -21.77
C GLU A 141 14.21 -16.10 -22.98
N GLU A 142 13.97 -14.83 -23.34
CA GLU A 142 14.61 -14.16 -24.46
C GLU A 142 16.11 -13.82 -24.21
N LYS A 143 16.50 -13.70 -22.95
CA LYS A 143 17.91 -13.49 -22.57
C LYS A 143 18.69 -14.81 -22.38
N ALA A 144 18.01 -15.93 -22.34
CA ALA A 144 18.62 -17.25 -22.18
C ALA A 144 18.86 -17.99 -23.52
N LEU A 145 18.38 -17.40 -24.63
CA LEU A 145 18.64 -17.81 -26.02
C LEU A 145 19.75 -16.95 -26.64
#